data_4b2d004369a04599e2d7019557926776
#
_entry.id   4b2d004369a04599e2d7019557926776
#
_cell.length_a   1.000
_cell.length_b   1.000
_cell.length_c   1.000
_cell.angle_alpha   90.00
_cell.angle_beta   90.00
_cell.angle_gamma   90.00
#
_symmetry.space_group_name_H-M   'P 1'
#
loop_
_entity.id
_entity.type
_entity.pdbx_description
1 polymer ?
#
loop_
_entity_poly.entity_id
_entity_poly.type
_entity_poly.pdbx_seq_one_letter_code
_entity_poly.pdbx_strand_id
1 'polypeptide(L)'
;MRETQGLRGARRKAGRTPRVTLIPGDGVGPEVIGAAVKVIAAAGVKIDWDQQLAGATALRRFGSPVPDQLISSLRSTKVALKGPLETRVSEGYRSINVYLRKLFDLYANVRPVRTQAGVHTPFRGVNLIVIRENTEDLYAGIEHQVAPGVVESVKIITARASTRIARFAFDYACSNHRRMVTAIHKANIMKLSDGLFLRCAQRVARDYPDIEYREQIVDAACMRLVTDPMAFDVLLLENLYGDIVSDLCAGLVGGLGFVPGANYGRHGAIFETVHGTAPDIAGRGIANPVAAIKTGALLLDYLDHGADADRIRKAVSTVLRAGRVVTPDIGGKAKTTEMTAAVIRALR
;
A
#
# COMPACT_ATOMS: atom_id res chain seq x y z
N MET A 1 -24.49 -0.61 15.61
CA MET A 1 -23.42 0.21 15.00
C MET A 1 -22.12 -0.57 15.16
N ARG A 2 -21.67 -1.27 14.09
CA ARG A 2 -20.40 -2.02 14.12
C ARG A 2 -19.27 -0.99 14.03
N GLU A 3 -18.35 -1.03 14.97
CA GLU A 3 -17.20 -0.11 15.02
C GLU A 3 -16.23 -0.41 13.86
N THR A 4 -16.24 0.42 12.83
CA THR A 4 -15.24 0.48 11.77
C THR A 4 -13.92 1.11 12.27
N GLN A 5 -13.42 0.64 13.42
CA GLN A 5 -12.32 1.25 14.16
C GLN A 5 -10.94 1.18 13.48
N GLY A 6 -10.79 0.50 12.34
CA GLY A 6 -9.51 0.44 11.61
C GLY A 6 -9.41 1.31 10.36
N LEU A 7 -10.55 1.71 9.77
CA LEU A 7 -10.59 2.40 8.48
C LEU A 7 -10.55 3.93 8.59
N ARG A 8 -10.85 4.48 9.76
CA ARG A 8 -10.73 5.91 10.06
C ARG A 8 -9.82 6.10 11.25
N GLY A 9 -8.96 7.11 11.18
CA GLY A 9 -8.21 7.56 12.35
C GLY A 9 -9.18 7.80 13.53
N ALA A 10 -8.71 7.60 14.76
CA ALA A 10 -9.52 7.96 15.93
C ALA A 10 -10.07 9.37 15.72
N ARG A 11 -11.42 9.55 15.83
CA ARG A 11 -12.08 10.86 15.65
C ARG A 11 -11.30 11.91 16.43
N ARG A 12 -10.60 12.77 15.69
CA ARG A 12 -9.81 13.84 16.27
C ARG A 12 -10.72 14.98 16.73
N LYS A 13 -10.35 15.59 17.84
CA LYS A 13 -11.00 16.85 18.26
C LYS A 13 -10.81 17.88 17.14
N ALA A 14 -11.89 18.43 16.63
CA ALA A 14 -11.86 19.47 15.59
C ALA A 14 -10.92 20.60 16.01
N GLY A 15 -10.07 21.09 15.10
CA GLY A 15 -9.22 22.26 15.29
C GLY A 15 -7.73 21.99 15.59
N ARG A 16 -7.27 20.74 15.77
CA ARG A 16 -5.85 20.47 16.02
C ARG A 16 -5.15 19.98 14.76
N THR A 17 -4.05 20.65 14.36
CA THR A 17 -3.17 20.22 13.26
C THR A 17 -2.67 18.81 13.53
N PRO A 18 -2.89 17.86 12.60
CA PRO A 18 -2.43 16.48 12.77
C PRO A 18 -0.91 16.41 12.74
N ARG A 19 -0.32 15.70 13.71
CA ARG A 19 1.10 15.35 13.70
C ARG A 19 1.27 13.97 13.05
N VAL A 20 2.16 13.89 12.05
CA VAL A 20 2.39 12.69 11.24
C VAL A 20 3.89 12.45 11.12
N THR A 21 4.35 11.22 11.34
CA THR A 21 5.74 10.84 11.07
C THR A 21 5.99 10.85 9.57
N LEU A 22 7.02 11.57 9.14
CA LEU A 22 7.46 11.62 7.74
C LEU A 22 8.76 10.84 7.59
N ILE A 23 8.75 9.82 6.75
CA ILE A 23 9.93 9.01 6.44
C ILE A 23 10.23 9.17 4.95
N PRO A 24 11.20 10.01 4.55
CA PRO A 24 11.51 10.20 3.13
C PRO A 24 11.91 8.90 2.42
N GLY A 25 12.60 7.99 3.13
CA GLY A 25 13.06 6.72 2.58
C GLY A 25 14.41 6.84 1.85
N ASP A 26 14.70 5.82 1.04
CA ASP A 26 15.94 5.67 0.27
C ASP A 26 15.68 5.87 -1.23
N GLY A 27 16.75 6.00 -2.01
CA GLY A 27 16.69 6.11 -3.46
C GLY A 27 15.85 7.30 -3.94
N VAL A 28 14.80 7.04 -4.73
CA VAL A 28 13.85 8.07 -5.21
C VAL A 28 12.91 8.59 -4.11
N GLY A 29 12.92 7.96 -2.93
CA GLY A 29 12.02 8.27 -1.82
C GLY A 29 11.94 9.76 -1.46
N PRO A 30 13.07 10.44 -1.15
CA PRO A 30 13.05 11.85 -0.80
C PRO A 30 12.42 12.75 -1.86
N GLU A 31 12.61 12.41 -3.13
CA GLU A 31 12.09 13.13 -4.28
C GLU A 31 10.55 13.00 -4.36
N VAL A 32 10.04 11.78 -4.35
CA VAL A 32 8.60 11.51 -4.53
C VAL A 32 7.78 11.85 -3.28
N ILE A 33 8.32 11.62 -2.08
CA ILE A 33 7.67 12.00 -0.83
C ILE A 33 7.64 13.51 -0.66
N GLY A 34 8.74 14.20 -1.02
CA GLY A 34 8.78 15.66 -1.06
C GLY A 34 7.71 16.24 -2.01
N ALA A 35 7.45 15.59 -3.15
CA ALA A 35 6.37 15.94 -4.06
C ALA A 35 4.99 15.80 -3.39
N ALA A 36 4.72 14.67 -2.71
CA ALA A 36 3.47 14.44 -2.00
C ALA A 36 3.22 15.50 -0.91
N VAL A 37 4.22 15.81 -0.09
CA VAL A 37 4.15 16.85 0.96
C VAL A 37 3.80 18.22 0.37
N LYS A 38 4.45 18.62 -0.74
CA LYS A 38 4.16 19.88 -1.44
C LYS A 38 2.72 19.95 -1.97
N VAL A 39 2.21 18.85 -2.53
CA VAL A 39 0.84 18.78 -3.05
C VAL A 39 -0.18 18.85 -1.92
N ILE A 40 0.05 18.16 -0.80
CA ILE A 40 -0.81 18.23 0.39
C ILE A 40 -0.88 19.67 0.93
N ALA A 41 0.27 20.34 1.06
CA ALA A 41 0.32 21.73 1.50
C ALA A 41 -0.42 22.66 0.53
N ALA A 42 -0.24 22.48 -0.79
CA ALA A 42 -0.93 23.26 -1.81
C ALA A 42 -2.45 23.01 -1.85
N ALA A 43 -2.93 21.86 -1.42
CA ALA A 43 -4.35 21.58 -1.23
C ALA A 43 -4.95 22.30 0.00
N GLY A 44 -4.11 22.99 0.81
CA GLY A 44 -4.54 23.77 1.99
C GLY A 44 -4.53 22.98 3.30
N VAL A 45 -4.09 21.71 3.29
CA VAL A 45 -4.05 20.90 4.50
C VAL A 45 -2.74 21.13 5.25
N LYS A 46 -2.84 21.56 6.51
CA LYS A 46 -1.69 21.74 7.41
C LYS A 46 -1.45 20.45 8.17
N ILE A 47 -0.21 19.93 8.09
CA ILE A 47 0.26 18.76 8.84
C ILE A 47 1.56 19.13 9.57
N ASP A 48 1.65 18.78 10.85
CA ASP A 48 2.89 18.86 11.62
C ASP A 48 3.72 17.60 11.33
N TRP A 49 4.73 17.75 10.47
CA TRP A 49 5.58 16.65 10.02
C TRP A 49 6.71 16.40 10.99
N ASP A 50 6.69 15.24 11.65
CA ASP A 50 7.80 14.70 12.45
C ASP A 50 8.73 13.89 11.55
N GLN A 51 9.72 14.56 10.94
CA GLN A 51 10.61 13.91 9.97
C GLN A 51 11.63 13.02 10.66
N GLN A 52 11.66 11.74 10.26
CA GLN A 52 12.55 10.71 10.78
C GLN A 52 13.29 10.01 9.64
N LEU A 53 14.51 9.53 9.94
CA LEU A 53 15.30 8.74 9.00
C LEU A 53 15.06 7.24 9.24
N ALA A 54 15.08 6.47 8.16
CA ALA A 54 15.04 5.01 8.14
C ALA A 54 15.91 4.48 7.00
N GLY A 55 16.17 3.17 6.97
CA GLY A 55 16.86 2.50 5.88
C GLY A 55 18.35 2.78 5.82
N ALA A 56 18.90 2.80 4.62
CA ALA A 56 20.32 2.97 4.35
C ALA A 56 20.86 4.32 4.88
N THR A 57 20.05 5.37 4.79
CA THR A 57 20.42 6.71 5.29
C THR A 57 20.52 6.73 6.81
N ALA A 58 19.60 6.09 7.51
CA ALA A 58 19.66 5.98 8.98
C ALA A 58 20.82 5.10 9.43
N LEU A 59 21.06 3.98 8.73
CA LEU A 59 22.19 3.09 9.02
C LEU A 59 23.53 3.84 8.96
N ARG A 60 23.75 4.64 7.89
CA ARG A 60 24.98 5.44 7.77
C ARG A 60 25.14 6.49 8.87
N ARG A 61 24.05 7.08 9.34
CA ARG A 61 24.08 8.19 10.28
C ARG A 61 24.10 7.76 11.75
N PHE A 62 23.38 6.67 12.07
CA PHE A 62 23.10 6.25 13.44
C PHE A 62 23.58 4.81 13.74
N GLY A 63 24.16 4.08 12.78
CA GLY A 63 24.53 2.68 12.92
C GLY A 63 23.35 1.71 13.00
N SER A 64 22.12 2.20 12.83
CA SER A 64 20.90 1.38 12.83
C SER A 64 19.97 1.81 11.69
N PRO A 65 19.40 0.88 10.92
CA PRO A 65 18.44 1.21 9.88
C PRO A 65 17.05 1.60 10.43
N VAL A 66 16.81 1.32 11.72
CA VAL A 66 15.58 1.67 12.45
C VAL A 66 15.99 2.27 13.81
N PRO A 67 16.34 3.57 13.86
CA PRO A 67 16.73 4.25 15.10
C PRO A 67 15.57 4.35 16.09
N ASP A 68 15.89 4.43 17.40
CA ASP A 68 14.88 4.56 18.46
C ASP A 68 14.02 5.82 18.33
N GLN A 69 14.56 6.91 17.77
CA GLN A 69 13.80 8.13 17.48
C GLN A 69 12.65 7.86 16.51
N LEU A 70 12.87 7.04 15.48
CA LEU A 70 11.83 6.64 14.54
C LEU A 70 10.71 5.86 15.25
N ILE A 71 11.09 4.89 16.09
CA ILE A 71 10.11 4.08 16.83
C ILE A 71 9.32 4.96 17.80
N SER A 72 9.98 5.88 18.49
CA SER A 72 9.34 6.84 19.42
C SER A 72 8.38 7.77 18.69
N SER A 73 8.76 8.29 17.52
CA SER A 73 7.89 9.10 16.65
C SER A 73 6.65 8.31 16.23
N LEU A 74 6.82 7.10 15.67
CA LEU A 74 5.70 6.26 15.23
C LEU A 74 4.74 5.88 16.38
N ARG A 75 5.26 5.62 17.57
CA ARG A 75 4.43 5.37 18.77
C ARG A 75 3.61 6.59 19.18
N SER A 76 4.18 7.77 19.05
CA SER A 76 3.54 9.04 19.40
C SER A 76 2.49 9.45 18.38
N THR A 77 2.84 9.47 17.10
CA THR A 77 1.97 9.94 16.01
C THR A 77 0.93 8.92 15.60
N LYS A 78 1.27 7.63 15.65
CA LYS A 78 0.46 6.49 15.18
C LYS A 78 0.14 6.52 13.68
N VAL A 79 0.59 7.53 12.97
CA VAL A 79 0.35 7.73 11.53
C VAL A 79 1.65 8.17 10.87
N ALA A 80 1.98 7.56 9.73
CA ALA A 80 3.15 7.96 8.96
C ALA A 80 2.88 8.02 7.46
N LEU A 81 3.63 8.92 6.78
CA LEU A 81 3.85 8.90 5.35
C LEU A 81 5.29 8.46 5.08
N LYS A 82 5.47 7.37 4.31
CA LYS A 82 6.76 6.72 4.14
C LYS A 82 7.09 6.48 2.67
N GLY A 83 8.32 6.82 2.27
CA GLY A 83 8.92 6.43 1.01
C GLY A 83 9.46 4.99 1.03
N PRO A 84 10.01 4.52 -0.10
CA PRO A 84 10.61 3.19 -0.21
C PRO A 84 11.85 3.08 0.67
N LEU A 85 12.10 1.89 1.21
CA LEU A 85 13.30 1.56 1.98
C LEU A 85 14.05 0.42 1.31
N GLU A 86 15.37 0.55 1.26
CA GLU A 86 16.22 -0.49 0.70
C GLU A 86 16.21 -1.73 1.60
N THR A 87 15.99 -2.90 0.99
CA THR A 87 16.16 -4.20 1.64
C THR A 87 17.28 -4.95 0.92
N ARG A 88 18.43 -5.12 1.58
CA ARG A 88 19.54 -5.88 1.01
C ARG A 88 19.26 -7.37 1.09
N VAL A 89 19.41 -8.07 -0.04
CA VAL A 89 19.10 -9.51 -0.16
C VAL A 89 20.15 -10.40 0.51
N SER A 90 21.39 -9.92 0.73
CA SER A 90 22.56 -10.75 1.03
C SER A 90 23.10 -10.69 2.45
N GLU A 91 22.58 -9.86 3.33
CA GLU A 91 23.23 -9.63 4.65
C GLU A 91 22.21 -9.68 5.79
N GLY A 92 21.75 -10.86 6.23
CA GLY A 92 21.22 -11.12 7.60
C GLY A 92 20.18 -10.15 8.20
N TYR A 93 19.93 -9.00 7.59
CA TYR A 93 18.96 -8.02 8.06
C TYR A 93 17.57 -8.36 7.52
N ARG A 94 16.64 -8.62 8.43
CA ARG A 94 15.22 -8.73 8.08
C ARG A 94 14.73 -7.43 7.45
N SER A 95 13.83 -7.53 6.46
CA SER A 95 13.22 -6.36 5.83
C SER A 95 12.67 -5.37 6.87
N ILE A 96 13.10 -4.11 6.77
CA ILE A 96 12.65 -3.02 7.64
C ILE A 96 11.13 -2.86 7.55
N ASN A 97 10.57 -3.01 6.35
CA ASN A 97 9.13 -2.94 6.14
C ASN A 97 8.40 -4.03 6.92
N VAL A 98 8.88 -5.28 6.86
CA VAL A 98 8.32 -6.41 7.63
C VAL A 98 8.46 -6.18 9.13
N TYR A 99 9.61 -5.65 9.57
CA TYR A 99 9.84 -5.32 10.99
C TYR A 99 8.82 -4.29 11.50
N LEU A 100 8.65 -3.16 10.79
CA LEU A 100 7.70 -2.12 11.17
C LEU A 100 6.25 -2.62 11.16
N ARG A 101 5.87 -3.42 10.16
CA ARG A 101 4.53 -4.03 10.06
C ARG A 101 4.23 -4.93 11.26
N LYS A 102 5.19 -5.75 11.68
CA LYS A 102 5.04 -6.63 12.86
C LYS A 102 5.04 -5.82 14.16
N LEU A 103 5.97 -4.86 14.33
CA LEU A 103 6.11 -4.07 15.54
C LEU A 103 4.85 -3.24 15.86
N PHE A 104 4.18 -2.70 14.84
CA PHE A 104 2.99 -1.88 14.98
C PHE A 104 1.68 -2.63 14.65
N ASP A 105 1.74 -3.96 14.49
CA ASP A 105 0.59 -4.82 14.12
C ASP A 105 -0.21 -4.25 12.93
N LEU A 106 0.50 -3.84 11.88
CA LEU A 106 -0.09 -3.31 10.65
C LEU A 106 -0.54 -4.47 9.77
N TYR A 107 -1.64 -5.08 10.11
CA TYR A 107 -2.08 -6.37 9.59
C TYR A 107 -2.75 -6.32 8.21
N ALA A 108 -3.26 -5.17 7.80
CA ALA A 108 -3.97 -5.04 6.52
C ALA A 108 -3.21 -4.09 5.58
N ASN A 109 -2.66 -4.62 4.50
CA ASN A 109 -2.10 -3.83 3.42
C ASN A 109 -3.18 -3.63 2.34
N VAL A 110 -3.44 -2.38 1.98
CA VAL A 110 -4.45 -1.97 1.01
C VAL A 110 -3.79 -1.28 -0.16
N ARG A 111 -4.04 -1.77 -1.38
CA ARG A 111 -3.52 -1.22 -2.63
C ARG A 111 -4.67 -0.97 -3.61
N PRO A 112 -5.20 0.25 -3.72
CA PRO A 112 -6.17 0.60 -4.75
C PRO A 112 -5.51 0.64 -6.13
N VAL A 113 -6.02 -0.15 -7.06
CA VAL A 113 -5.50 -0.29 -8.42
C VAL A 113 -6.56 0.22 -9.39
N ARG A 114 -6.24 1.30 -10.11
CA ARG A 114 -7.18 1.93 -11.05
C ARG A 114 -6.47 2.49 -12.26
N THR A 115 -6.96 2.16 -13.46
CA THR A 115 -6.50 2.77 -14.71
C THR A 115 -6.66 4.29 -14.67
N GLN A 116 -5.68 4.98 -15.23
CA GLN A 116 -5.64 6.44 -15.31
C GLN A 116 -5.74 6.89 -16.77
N ALA A 117 -6.59 7.86 -17.05
CA ALA A 117 -6.63 8.47 -18.38
C ALA A 117 -5.28 9.13 -18.68
N GLY A 118 -4.73 8.90 -19.87
CA GLY A 118 -3.42 9.40 -20.29
C GLY A 118 -2.25 8.48 -19.98
N VAL A 119 -2.48 7.37 -19.27
CA VAL A 119 -1.49 6.31 -19.07
C VAL A 119 -1.74 5.19 -20.07
N HIS A 120 -0.73 4.85 -20.85
CA HIS A 120 -0.84 3.77 -21.85
C HIS A 120 -0.81 2.40 -21.16
N THR A 121 -1.88 1.65 -21.32
CA THR A 121 -2.03 0.28 -20.82
C THR A 121 -3.02 -0.47 -21.73
N PRO A 122 -2.85 -1.78 -21.94
CA PRO A 122 -3.79 -2.57 -22.76
C PRO A 122 -5.18 -2.69 -22.10
N PHE A 123 -5.29 -2.40 -20.80
CA PHE A 123 -6.53 -2.54 -20.04
C PHE A 123 -7.21 -1.19 -19.78
N ARG A 124 -8.52 -1.15 -19.95
CA ARG A 124 -9.35 0.03 -19.67
C ARG A 124 -10.36 -0.30 -18.57
N GLY A 125 -10.66 0.69 -17.73
CA GLY A 125 -11.72 0.54 -16.71
C GLY A 125 -11.33 -0.31 -15.50
N VAL A 126 -10.08 -0.77 -15.37
CA VAL A 126 -9.63 -1.50 -14.17
C VAL A 126 -9.83 -0.63 -12.93
N ASN A 127 -10.54 -1.17 -11.95
CA ASN A 127 -10.81 -0.50 -10.69
C ASN A 127 -11.04 -1.53 -9.59
N LEU A 128 -9.95 -2.08 -9.06
CA LEU A 128 -9.96 -3.10 -8.02
C LEU A 128 -9.14 -2.68 -6.81
N ILE A 129 -9.36 -3.36 -5.71
CA ILE A 129 -8.64 -3.15 -4.45
C ILE A 129 -7.98 -4.47 -4.06
N VAL A 130 -6.69 -4.45 -3.80
CA VAL A 130 -5.99 -5.59 -3.18
C VAL A 130 -5.93 -5.36 -1.67
N ILE A 131 -6.44 -6.33 -0.90
CA ILE A 131 -6.34 -6.39 0.56
C ILE A 131 -5.55 -7.62 0.93
N ARG A 132 -4.33 -7.38 1.43
CA ARG A 132 -3.32 -8.38 1.74
C ARG A 132 -3.15 -8.48 3.25
N GLU A 133 -3.21 -9.70 3.81
CA GLU A 133 -2.71 -9.96 5.16
C GLU A 133 -1.20 -9.65 5.17
N ASN A 134 -0.68 -9.12 6.29
CA ASN A 134 0.61 -8.46 6.27
C ASN A 134 1.54 -8.90 7.42
N THR A 135 1.14 -9.84 8.29
CA THR A 135 1.84 -10.16 9.53
C THR A 135 2.32 -11.61 9.66
N GLU A 136 1.77 -12.53 8.87
CA GLU A 136 2.08 -13.97 8.92
C GLU A 136 2.45 -14.54 7.54
N ASP A 137 2.17 -15.79 7.26
CA ASP A 137 2.50 -16.53 6.06
C ASP A 137 4.01 -16.87 6.01
N LEU A 138 4.60 -17.01 4.83
CA LEU A 138 6.05 -17.17 4.63
C LEU A 138 6.85 -15.96 5.14
N TYR A 139 6.23 -14.80 5.25
CA TYR A 139 6.81 -13.59 5.86
C TYR A 139 7.02 -13.70 7.39
N ALA A 140 6.59 -14.81 8.00
CA ALA A 140 7.02 -15.17 9.36
C ALA A 140 8.55 -15.32 9.43
N GLY A 141 9.18 -15.71 8.31
CA GLY A 141 10.63 -15.87 8.17
C GLY A 141 11.15 -17.04 9.00
N ILE A 142 10.40 -18.15 9.03
CA ILE A 142 10.78 -19.39 9.70
C ILE A 142 11.32 -20.33 8.64
N GLU A 143 12.63 -20.53 8.66
CA GLU A 143 13.34 -21.40 7.74
C GLU A 143 14.31 -22.30 8.49
N HIS A 144 14.45 -23.54 8.03
CA HIS A 144 15.33 -24.53 8.62
C HIS A 144 16.14 -25.25 7.53
N GLN A 145 17.43 -25.38 7.76
CA GLN A 145 18.24 -26.32 7.00
C GLN A 145 18.12 -27.71 7.66
N VAL A 146 17.34 -28.60 7.05
CA VAL A 146 17.06 -29.93 7.59
C VAL A 146 18.16 -30.94 7.26
N ALA A 147 18.89 -30.71 6.15
CA ALA A 147 20.08 -31.46 5.75
C ALA A 147 20.94 -30.60 4.83
N PRO A 148 22.22 -30.97 4.57
CA PRO A 148 23.05 -30.28 3.60
C PRO A 148 22.34 -30.16 2.23
N GLY A 149 22.12 -28.93 1.73
CA GLY A 149 21.43 -28.66 0.49
C GLY A 149 19.89 -28.78 0.51
N VAL A 150 19.27 -29.03 1.71
CA VAL A 150 17.81 -29.10 1.87
C VAL A 150 17.34 -28.07 2.87
N VAL A 151 16.50 -27.14 2.43
CA VAL A 151 15.95 -26.05 3.26
C VAL A 151 14.42 -26.12 3.24
N GLU A 152 13.80 -25.94 4.40
CA GLU A 152 12.37 -25.82 4.58
C GLU A 152 12.00 -24.38 4.94
N SER A 153 10.94 -23.86 4.31
CA SER A 153 10.30 -22.61 4.68
C SER A 153 8.88 -22.88 5.20
N VAL A 154 8.57 -22.39 6.38
CA VAL A 154 7.33 -22.69 7.08
C VAL A 154 6.30 -21.58 6.84
N LYS A 155 5.20 -21.93 6.18
CA LYS A 155 4.03 -21.06 6.02
C LYS A 155 3.15 -21.12 7.27
N ILE A 156 2.93 -19.96 7.92
CA ILE A 156 2.10 -19.85 9.12
C ILE A 156 0.78 -19.15 8.76
N ILE A 157 -0.34 -19.85 8.93
CA ILE A 157 -1.69 -19.28 8.78
C ILE A 157 -2.47 -19.53 10.07
N THR A 158 -3.02 -18.45 10.64
CA THR A 158 -3.80 -18.54 11.88
C THR A 158 -5.26 -18.13 11.66
N ALA A 159 -6.17 -18.76 12.39
CA ALA A 159 -7.59 -18.39 12.37
C ALA A 159 -7.81 -16.93 12.80
N ARG A 160 -6.98 -16.43 13.73
CA ARG A 160 -7.03 -15.04 14.21
C ARG A 160 -6.73 -14.04 13.09
N ALA A 161 -5.60 -14.19 12.41
CA ALA A 161 -5.18 -13.27 11.35
C ALA A 161 -6.10 -13.39 10.13
N SER A 162 -6.47 -14.61 9.72
CA SER A 162 -7.39 -14.88 8.60
C SER A 162 -8.78 -14.26 8.85
N THR A 163 -9.33 -14.40 10.07
CA THR A 163 -10.63 -13.78 10.41
C THR A 163 -10.53 -12.26 10.44
N ARG A 164 -9.41 -11.73 10.97
CA ARG A 164 -9.19 -10.28 11.09
C ARG A 164 -9.07 -9.62 9.72
N ILE A 165 -8.28 -10.19 8.82
CA ILE A 165 -8.11 -9.63 7.48
C ILE A 165 -9.38 -9.78 6.63
N ALA A 166 -10.11 -10.89 6.75
CA ALA A 166 -11.39 -11.06 6.10
C ALA A 166 -12.39 -9.99 6.56
N ARG A 167 -12.55 -9.80 7.88
CA ARG A 167 -13.42 -8.74 8.42
C ARG A 167 -13.04 -7.36 7.92
N PHE A 168 -11.74 -7.04 7.90
CA PHE A 168 -11.25 -5.79 7.35
C PHE A 168 -11.64 -5.63 5.87
N ALA A 169 -11.52 -6.68 5.06
CA ALA A 169 -11.85 -6.63 3.64
C ALA A 169 -13.33 -6.35 3.39
N PHE A 170 -14.23 -6.98 4.15
CA PHE A 170 -15.66 -6.73 4.02
C PHE A 170 -16.06 -5.36 4.57
N ASP A 171 -15.50 -4.92 5.71
CA ASP A 171 -15.72 -3.56 6.23
C ASP A 171 -15.25 -2.49 5.24
N TYR A 172 -14.07 -2.73 4.62
CA TYR A 172 -13.54 -1.85 3.58
C TYR A 172 -14.43 -1.82 2.34
N ALA A 173 -14.93 -2.98 1.91
CA ALA A 173 -15.86 -3.08 0.79
C ALA A 173 -17.13 -2.26 1.04
N CYS A 174 -17.78 -2.44 2.19
CA CYS A 174 -18.96 -1.67 2.58
C CYS A 174 -18.67 -0.15 2.61
N SER A 175 -17.57 0.25 3.26
CA SER A 175 -17.23 1.68 3.43
C SER A 175 -16.85 2.38 2.12
N ASN A 176 -16.43 1.63 1.10
CA ASN A 176 -16.02 2.14 -0.19
C ASN A 176 -16.99 1.78 -1.34
N HIS A 177 -18.24 1.39 -0.99
CA HIS A 177 -19.29 1.05 -1.95
C HIS A 177 -18.88 -0.03 -2.97
N ARG A 178 -18.05 -0.99 -2.53
CA ARG A 178 -17.68 -2.18 -3.29
C ARG A 178 -18.75 -3.25 -3.14
N ARG A 179 -18.88 -4.10 -4.14
CA ARG A 179 -19.97 -5.07 -4.24
C ARG A 179 -19.54 -6.51 -4.07
N MET A 180 -18.24 -6.80 -4.24
CA MET A 180 -17.75 -8.17 -4.27
C MET A 180 -16.38 -8.28 -3.59
N VAL A 181 -16.20 -9.34 -2.80
CA VAL A 181 -14.91 -9.76 -2.23
C VAL A 181 -14.57 -11.15 -2.77
N THR A 182 -13.42 -11.27 -3.43
CA THR A 182 -12.88 -12.55 -3.92
C THR A 182 -11.70 -12.98 -3.07
N ALA A 183 -11.83 -14.08 -2.34
CA ALA A 183 -10.72 -14.71 -1.61
C ALA A 183 -9.85 -15.53 -2.57
N ILE A 184 -8.56 -15.21 -2.62
CA ILE A 184 -7.58 -15.88 -3.48
C ILE A 184 -6.75 -16.86 -2.62
N HIS A 185 -6.59 -18.11 -3.09
CA HIS A 185 -6.01 -19.19 -2.30
C HIS A 185 -5.37 -20.28 -3.16
N LYS A 186 -4.70 -21.24 -2.52
CA LYS A 186 -4.21 -22.50 -3.14
C LYS A 186 -4.65 -23.75 -2.35
N ALA A 187 -5.86 -23.73 -1.80
CA ALA A 187 -6.38 -24.78 -0.91
C ALA A 187 -6.57 -26.16 -1.58
N ASN A 188 -6.53 -26.23 -2.92
CA ASN A 188 -6.46 -27.51 -3.63
C ASN A 188 -5.13 -28.26 -3.38
N ILE A 189 -4.07 -27.57 -3.01
CA ILE A 189 -2.76 -28.10 -2.62
C ILE A 189 -2.57 -27.97 -1.11
N MET A 190 -2.64 -26.74 -0.57
CA MET A 190 -2.43 -26.46 0.85
C MET A 190 -3.75 -26.53 1.62
N LYS A 191 -4.25 -27.75 1.80
CA LYS A 191 -5.60 -28.02 2.35
C LYS A 191 -5.79 -27.53 3.78
N LEU A 192 -4.73 -27.56 4.59
CA LEU A 192 -4.80 -27.14 5.99
C LEU A 192 -4.65 -25.63 6.14
N SER A 193 -3.57 -25.02 5.65
CA SER A 193 -3.29 -23.60 5.80
C SER A 193 -4.28 -22.73 5.00
N ASP A 194 -4.30 -22.84 3.67
CA ASP A 194 -5.21 -22.07 2.83
C ASP A 194 -6.68 -22.45 3.05
N GLY A 195 -6.92 -23.74 3.36
CA GLY A 195 -8.25 -24.17 3.79
C GLY A 195 -8.73 -23.53 5.08
N LEU A 196 -7.83 -23.23 6.04
CA LEU A 196 -8.16 -22.47 7.24
C LEU A 196 -8.51 -21.01 6.88
N PHE A 197 -7.70 -20.36 6.03
CA PHE A 197 -7.97 -19.01 5.54
C PHE A 197 -9.36 -18.93 4.89
N LEU A 198 -9.69 -19.85 3.97
CA LEU A 198 -11.00 -19.89 3.32
C LEU A 198 -12.15 -20.06 4.31
N ARG A 199 -12.05 -21.05 5.23
CA ARG A 199 -13.11 -21.24 6.24
C ARG A 199 -13.34 -20.00 7.09
N CYS A 200 -12.29 -19.24 7.40
CA CYS A 200 -12.41 -17.99 8.12
C CYS A 200 -13.09 -16.91 7.26
N ALA A 201 -12.70 -16.77 6.00
CA ALA A 201 -13.31 -15.82 5.06
C ALA A 201 -14.80 -16.14 4.82
N GLN A 202 -15.16 -17.40 4.56
CA GLN A 202 -16.54 -17.86 4.42
C GLN A 202 -17.39 -17.54 5.64
N ARG A 203 -16.84 -17.76 6.84
CA ARG A 203 -17.56 -17.45 8.09
C ARG A 203 -17.84 -15.96 8.23
N VAL A 204 -16.85 -15.12 7.94
CA VAL A 204 -17.00 -13.67 7.99
C VAL A 204 -17.98 -13.19 6.92
N ALA A 205 -17.95 -13.73 5.70
CA ALA A 205 -18.84 -13.35 4.61
C ALA A 205 -20.33 -13.44 4.98
N ARG A 206 -20.72 -14.40 5.82
CA ARG A 206 -22.11 -14.57 6.30
C ARG A 206 -22.63 -13.34 7.07
N ASP A 207 -21.74 -12.53 7.65
CA ASP A 207 -22.07 -11.31 8.37
C ASP A 207 -22.33 -10.12 7.42
N TYR A 208 -22.09 -10.27 6.08
CA TYR A 208 -22.16 -9.21 5.07
C TYR A 208 -23.00 -9.63 3.85
N PRO A 209 -24.33 -9.82 4.01
CA PRO A 209 -25.18 -10.36 2.95
C PRO A 209 -25.27 -9.48 1.70
N ASP A 210 -24.97 -8.18 1.82
CA ASP A 210 -24.99 -7.23 0.71
C ASP A 210 -23.69 -7.24 -0.13
N ILE A 211 -22.67 -7.99 0.27
CA ILE A 211 -21.40 -8.12 -0.44
C ILE A 211 -21.28 -9.54 -1.00
N GLU A 212 -21.19 -9.66 -2.32
CA GLU A 212 -20.96 -10.94 -2.98
C GLU A 212 -19.60 -11.51 -2.55
N TYR A 213 -19.59 -12.79 -2.13
CA TYR A 213 -18.37 -13.51 -1.79
C TYR A 213 -18.04 -14.53 -2.86
N ARG A 214 -16.81 -14.51 -3.35
CA ARG A 214 -16.25 -15.49 -4.29
C ARG A 214 -14.93 -16.04 -3.81
N GLU A 215 -14.57 -17.20 -4.36
CA GLU A 215 -13.28 -17.86 -4.13
C GLU A 215 -12.62 -18.17 -5.46
N GLN A 216 -11.30 -18.05 -5.51
CA GLN A 216 -10.56 -18.40 -6.71
C GLN A 216 -9.15 -18.90 -6.37
N ILE A 217 -8.71 -19.95 -7.07
CA ILE A 217 -7.35 -20.47 -6.99
C ILE A 217 -6.38 -19.45 -7.59
N VAL A 218 -5.25 -19.19 -6.93
CA VAL A 218 -4.34 -18.08 -7.22
C VAL A 218 -3.82 -18.06 -8.67
N ASP A 219 -3.45 -19.22 -9.23
CA ASP A 219 -2.99 -19.31 -10.62
C ASP A 219 -4.10 -18.98 -11.62
N ALA A 220 -5.32 -19.48 -11.38
CA ALA A 220 -6.49 -19.13 -12.19
C ALA A 220 -6.86 -17.65 -12.02
N ALA A 221 -6.71 -17.08 -10.82
CA ALA A 221 -6.92 -15.66 -10.59
C ALA A 221 -5.90 -14.80 -11.35
N CYS A 222 -4.63 -15.18 -11.35
CA CYS A 222 -3.59 -14.48 -12.11
C CYS A 222 -3.89 -14.48 -13.62
N MET A 223 -4.28 -15.63 -14.17
CA MET A 223 -4.70 -15.73 -15.58
C MET A 223 -5.91 -14.84 -15.86
N ARG A 224 -6.94 -14.91 -15.00
CA ARG A 224 -8.16 -14.14 -15.18
C ARG A 224 -7.96 -12.63 -15.02
N LEU A 225 -7.07 -12.19 -14.15
CA LEU A 225 -6.68 -10.78 -14.01
C LEU A 225 -6.11 -10.21 -15.32
N VAL A 226 -5.39 -11.02 -16.08
CA VAL A 226 -4.79 -10.62 -17.36
C VAL A 226 -5.81 -10.72 -18.52
N THR A 227 -6.77 -11.61 -18.44
CA THR A 227 -7.78 -11.79 -19.52
C THR A 227 -9.06 -10.99 -19.30
N ASP A 228 -9.51 -10.85 -18.05
CA ASP A 228 -10.75 -10.16 -17.66
C ASP A 228 -10.61 -9.52 -16.26
N PRO A 229 -9.80 -8.44 -16.12
CA PRO A 229 -9.60 -7.79 -14.82
C PRO A 229 -10.88 -7.16 -14.25
N MET A 230 -11.88 -6.90 -15.10
CA MET A 230 -13.17 -6.33 -14.68
C MET A 230 -14.04 -7.30 -13.89
N ALA A 231 -13.73 -8.60 -13.93
CA ALA A 231 -14.40 -9.62 -13.14
C ALA A 231 -14.10 -9.54 -11.64
N PHE A 232 -13.18 -8.65 -11.22
CA PHE A 232 -12.75 -8.49 -9.83
C PHE A 232 -13.11 -7.11 -9.29
N ASP A 233 -13.37 -7.04 -7.98
CA ASP A 233 -13.62 -5.79 -7.25
C ASP A 233 -12.69 -5.65 -6.06
N VAL A 234 -12.87 -6.43 -4.99
CA VAL A 234 -11.94 -6.50 -3.87
C VAL A 234 -11.31 -7.89 -3.84
N LEU A 235 -9.98 -7.94 -3.86
CA LEU A 235 -9.20 -9.16 -3.72
C LEU A 235 -8.74 -9.29 -2.27
N LEU A 236 -9.09 -10.39 -1.62
CA LEU A 236 -8.66 -10.74 -0.27
C LEU A 236 -7.62 -11.85 -0.35
N LEU A 237 -6.41 -11.60 0.15
CA LEU A 237 -5.28 -12.51 -0.01
C LEU A 237 -4.46 -12.67 1.28
N GLU A 238 -3.85 -13.85 1.42
CA GLU A 238 -2.74 -14.10 2.33
C GLU A 238 -1.51 -13.27 1.92
N ASN A 239 -0.47 -13.26 2.73
CA ASN A 239 0.64 -12.34 2.59
C ASN A 239 1.41 -12.51 1.27
N LEU A 240 1.93 -13.69 0.98
CA LEU A 240 2.75 -13.91 -0.22
C LEU A 240 1.94 -13.73 -1.52
N TYR A 241 0.74 -14.31 -1.57
CA TYR A 241 -0.11 -14.13 -2.75
C TYR A 241 -0.51 -12.67 -2.93
N GLY A 242 -0.77 -11.97 -1.83
CA GLY A 242 -1.09 -10.54 -1.86
C GLY A 242 0.05 -9.69 -2.40
N ASP A 243 1.32 -10.06 -2.12
CA ASP A 243 2.47 -9.37 -2.69
C ASP A 243 2.55 -9.57 -4.20
N ILE A 244 2.56 -10.83 -4.65
CA ILE A 244 2.69 -11.18 -6.07
C ILE A 244 1.52 -10.62 -6.89
N VAL A 245 0.30 -10.85 -6.44
CA VAL A 245 -0.92 -10.46 -7.18
C VAL A 245 -1.08 -8.93 -7.23
N SER A 246 -0.68 -8.21 -6.17
CA SER A 246 -0.78 -6.75 -6.20
C SER A 246 0.19 -6.10 -7.19
N ASP A 247 1.38 -6.68 -7.38
CA ASP A 247 2.35 -6.19 -8.37
C ASP A 247 1.90 -6.54 -9.79
N LEU A 248 1.31 -7.73 -10.00
CA LEU A 248 0.62 -8.06 -11.26
C LEU A 248 -0.51 -7.05 -11.54
N CYS A 249 -1.35 -6.73 -10.55
CA CYS A 249 -2.40 -5.73 -10.70
C CYS A 249 -1.85 -4.33 -11.01
N ALA A 250 -0.71 -3.94 -10.43
CA ALA A 250 -0.06 -2.68 -10.76
C ALA A 250 0.36 -2.64 -12.23
N GLY A 251 0.85 -3.76 -12.77
CA GLY A 251 1.16 -3.91 -14.21
C GLY A 251 -0.04 -3.63 -15.12
N LEU A 252 -1.25 -4.03 -14.71
CA LEU A 252 -2.49 -3.80 -15.48
C LEU A 252 -2.81 -2.30 -15.68
N VAL A 253 -2.30 -1.43 -14.80
CA VAL A 253 -2.63 0.01 -14.80
C VAL A 253 -1.44 0.91 -15.14
N GLY A 254 -0.34 0.33 -15.65
CA GLY A 254 0.83 1.07 -16.10
C GLY A 254 2.02 1.02 -15.16
N GLY A 255 1.98 0.20 -14.11
CA GLY A 255 3.10 -0.07 -13.20
C GLY A 255 2.94 0.50 -11.79
N LEU A 256 3.94 0.19 -10.95
CA LEU A 256 3.98 0.54 -9.53
C LEU A 256 3.97 2.07 -9.27
N GLY A 257 4.43 2.87 -10.23
CA GLY A 257 4.44 4.34 -10.16
C GLY A 257 3.04 4.99 -10.06
N PHE A 258 1.95 4.20 -10.24
CA PHE A 258 0.57 4.67 -10.18
C PHE A 258 -0.23 4.16 -8.98
N VAL A 259 0.29 3.16 -8.27
CA VAL A 259 -0.43 2.46 -7.20
C VAL A 259 -0.02 3.01 -5.84
N PRO A 260 -0.95 3.64 -5.11
CA PRO A 260 -0.71 4.01 -3.72
C PRO A 260 -0.86 2.80 -2.81
N GLY A 261 -0.27 2.85 -1.62
CA GLY A 261 -0.40 1.81 -0.63
C GLY A 261 -0.63 2.35 0.78
N ALA A 262 -1.31 1.55 1.59
CA ALA A 262 -1.50 1.84 3.01
C ALA A 262 -1.45 0.55 3.81
N ASN A 263 -0.83 0.60 4.99
CA ASN A 263 -0.80 -0.48 5.96
C ASN A 263 -1.60 -0.04 7.18
N TYR A 264 -2.68 -0.74 7.48
CA TYR A 264 -3.56 -0.45 8.60
C TYR A 264 -3.32 -1.42 9.74
N GLY A 265 -3.22 -0.87 10.94
CA GLY A 265 -3.20 -1.60 12.19
C GLY A 265 -4.40 -1.22 13.07
N ARG A 266 -4.50 -1.87 14.23
CA ARG A 266 -5.54 -1.54 15.20
C ARG A 266 -5.44 -0.12 15.75
N HIS A 267 -4.23 0.42 15.86
CA HIS A 267 -3.96 1.67 16.58
C HIS A 267 -3.27 2.73 15.72
N GLY A 268 -3.08 2.48 14.42
CA GLY A 268 -2.40 3.42 13.53
C GLY A 268 -2.30 2.91 12.11
N ALA A 269 -1.69 3.71 11.23
CA ALA A 269 -1.49 3.37 9.84
C ALA A 269 -0.18 3.95 9.29
N ILE A 270 0.45 3.23 8.36
CA ILE A 270 1.59 3.73 7.58
C ILE A 270 1.20 3.75 6.11
N PHE A 271 1.21 4.94 5.53
CA PHE A 271 0.95 5.17 4.11
C PHE A 271 2.28 5.13 3.36
N GLU A 272 2.43 4.22 2.41
CA GLU A 272 3.68 4.01 1.70
C GLU A 272 3.47 3.78 0.21
N THR A 273 4.45 4.18 -0.61
CA THR A 273 4.46 3.83 -2.03
C THR A 273 4.74 2.34 -2.20
N VAL A 274 4.12 1.73 -3.22
CA VAL A 274 4.33 0.31 -3.51
C VAL A 274 5.67 0.07 -4.22
N HIS A 275 6.12 1.03 -5.05
CA HIS A 275 7.39 0.92 -5.77
C HIS A 275 8.61 0.92 -4.84
N GLY A 276 9.71 0.30 -5.27
CA GLY A 276 10.99 0.27 -4.57
C GLY A 276 11.79 1.57 -4.68
N THR A 277 13.06 1.49 -4.30
CA THR A 277 14.00 2.62 -4.21
C THR A 277 14.49 3.13 -5.56
N ALA A 278 14.38 2.36 -6.65
CA ALA A 278 14.82 2.67 -8.00
C ALA A 278 16.20 3.37 -8.03
N PRO A 279 17.28 2.67 -7.60
CA PRO A 279 18.59 3.27 -7.41
C PRO A 279 19.21 3.80 -8.71
N ASP A 280 18.83 3.26 -9.86
CA ASP A 280 19.24 3.64 -11.19
C ASP A 280 18.83 5.04 -11.61
N ILE A 281 17.73 5.55 -11.08
CA ILE A 281 17.21 6.89 -11.37
C ILE A 281 17.22 7.83 -10.14
N ALA A 282 17.68 7.35 -9.00
CA ALA A 282 17.75 8.15 -7.77
C ALA A 282 18.62 9.41 -7.95
N GLY A 283 18.13 10.56 -7.47
CA GLY A 283 18.82 11.85 -7.58
C GLY A 283 18.78 12.50 -8.97
N ARG A 284 18.21 11.85 -9.99
CA ARG A 284 18.11 12.41 -11.35
C ARG A 284 16.94 13.37 -11.54
N GLY A 285 16.02 13.43 -10.58
CA GLY A 285 14.85 14.30 -10.63
C GLY A 285 13.83 13.90 -11.70
N ILE A 286 13.74 12.60 -12.03
CA ILE A 286 12.86 12.07 -13.08
C ILE A 286 11.87 11.00 -12.60
N ALA A 287 11.87 10.70 -11.31
CA ALA A 287 10.92 9.73 -10.74
C ALA A 287 9.49 10.25 -10.83
N ASN A 288 8.56 9.34 -11.17
CA ASN A 288 7.13 9.66 -11.23
C ASN A 288 6.55 9.87 -9.82
N PRO A 289 6.03 11.05 -9.49
CA PRO A 289 5.52 11.35 -8.14
C PRO A 289 4.09 10.86 -7.91
N VAL A 290 3.40 10.33 -8.91
CA VAL A 290 1.95 10.03 -8.86
C VAL A 290 1.59 9.07 -7.76
N ALA A 291 2.31 7.94 -7.61
CA ALA A 291 2.05 6.97 -6.54
C ALA A 291 2.16 7.63 -5.16
N ALA A 292 3.21 8.40 -4.91
CA ALA A 292 3.43 9.10 -3.63
C ALA A 292 2.36 10.17 -3.37
N ILE A 293 1.98 10.95 -4.38
CA ILE A 293 0.90 11.96 -4.26
C ILE A 293 -0.43 11.28 -3.94
N LYS A 294 -0.76 10.16 -4.61
CA LYS A 294 -1.97 9.37 -4.32
C LYS A 294 -1.91 8.69 -2.95
N THR A 295 -0.72 8.28 -2.50
CA THR A 295 -0.51 7.78 -1.13
C THR A 295 -0.76 8.89 -0.10
N GLY A 296 -0.33 10.11 -0.39
CA GLY A 296 -0.70 11.29 0.39
C GLY A 296 -2.21 11.54 0.43
N ALA A 297 -2.93 11.31 -0.67
CA ALA A 297 -4.38 11.40 -0.67
C ALA A 297 -5.04 10.31 0.21
N LEU A 298 -4.53 9.06 0.23
CA LEU A 298 -5.00 8.03 1.17
C LEU A 298 -4.75 8.42 2.64
N LEU A 299 -3.60 9.05 2.94
CA LEU A 299 -3.33 9.62 4.26
C LEU A 299 -4.38 10.67 4.63
N LEU A 300 -4.75 11.55 3.70
CA LEU A 300 -5.76 12.58 3.93
C LEU A 300 -7.15 11.99 4.19
N ASP A 301 -7.54 10.94 3.46
CA ASP A 301 -8.80 10.21 3.77
C ASP A 301 -8.81 9.69 5.21
N TYR A 302 -7.69 9.11 5.65
CA TYR A 302 -7.55 8.59 7.01
C TYR A 302 -7.59 9.70 8.08
N LEU A 303 -7.16 10.91 7.74
CA LEU A 303 -7.16 12.08 8.61
C LEU A 303 -8.46 12.90 8.55
N ASP A 304 -9.53 12.37 7.95
CA ASP A 304 -10.84 13.03 7.76
C ASP A 304 -10.80 14.26 6.83
N HIS A 305 -9.80 14.32 5.91
CA HIS A 305 -9.66 15.35 4.86
C HIS A 305 -10.06 14.81 3.47
N GLY A 306 -11.15 14.05 3.38
CA GLY A 306 -11.58 13.37 2.15
C GLY A 306 -11.83 14.30 0.97
N ALA A 307 -12.41 15.50 1.19
CA ALA A 307 -12.64 16.47 0.13
C ALA A 307 -11.32 16.96 -0.49
N ASP A 308 -10.27 17.19 0.31
CA ASP A 308 -8.96 17.60 -0.18
C ASP A 308 -8.25 16.44 -0.89
N ALA A 309 -8.41 15.21 -0.38
CA ALA A 309 -7.92 14.00 -1.04
C ALA A 309 -8.52 13.84 -2.45
N ASP A 310 -9.82 14.07 -2.62
CA ASP A 310 -10.49 14.00 -3.91
C ASP A 310 -10.04 15.12 -4.87
N ARG A 311 -9.80 16.34 -4.37
CA ARG A 311 -9.19 17.41 -5.16
C ARG A 311 -7.83 17.01 -5.70
N ILE A 312 -6.97 16.41 -4.85
CA ILE A 312 -5.65 15.90 -5.26
C ILE A 312 -5.79 14.81 -6.33
N ARG A 313 -6.68 13.84 -6.15
CA ARG A 313 -6.93 12.77 -7.14
C ARG A 313 -7.39 13.35 -8.49
N LYS A 314 -8.29 14.32 -8.48
CA LYS A 314 -8.75 15.02 -9.68
C LYS A 314 -7.63 15.77 -10.38
N ALA A 315 -6.79 16.49 -9.61
CA ALA A 315 -5.65 17.23 -10.14
C ALA A 315 -4.64 16.29 -10.83
N VAL A 316 -4.29 15.17 -10.19
CA VAL A 316 -3.44 14.13 -10.79
C VAL A 316 -4.05 13.60 -12.10
N SER A 317 -5.33 13.25 -12.08
CA SER A 317 -6.04 12.76 -13.27
C SER A 317 -6.05 13.77 -14.41
N THR A 318 -6.19 15.07 -14.10
CA THR A 318 -6.15 16.16 -15.08
C THR A 318 -4.79 16.26 -15.76
N VAL A 319 -3.69 16.20 -14.97
CA VAL A 319 -2.32 16.27 -15.51
C VAL A 319 -2.01 15.06 -16.38
N LEU A 320 -2.36 13.86 -15.92
CA LEU A 320 -2.14 12.62 -16.68
C LEU A 320 -2.93 12.63 -17.99
N ARG A 321 -4.21 13.03 -17.96
CA ARG A 321 -5.05 13.11 -19.16
C ARG A 321 -4.52 14.11 -20.18
N ALA A 322 -3.97 15.25 -19.72
CA ALA A 322 -3.37 16.24 -20.59
C ALA A 322 -2.08 15.74 -21.25
N GLY A 323 -1.31 14.87 -20.60
CA GLY A 323 -0.11 14.22 -21.14
C GLY A 323 1.06 15.16 -21.46
N ARG A 324 0.95 16.47 -21.13
CA ARG A 324 1.95 17.48 -21.56
C ARG A 324 3.16 17.59 -20.63
N VAL A 325 2.93 17.41 -19.32
CA VAL A 325 3.96 17.53 -18.28
C VAL A 325 3.98 16.24 -17.48
N VAL A 326 4.54 15.22 -18.07
CA VAL A 326 4.62 13.86 -17.51
C VAL A 326 6.05 13.33 -17.60
N THR A 327 6.40 12.44 -16.69
CA THR A 327 7.74 11.87 -16.51
C THR A 327 8.10 10.86 -17.60
N PRO A 328 9.41 10.51 -17.77
CA PRO A 328 9.87 9.62 -18.83
C PRO A 328 9.27 8.21 -18.84
N ASP A 329 8.95 7.66 -17.68
CA ASP A 329 8.30 6.34 -17.52
C ASP A 329 6.94 6.21 -18.22
N ILE A 330 6.31 7.35 -18.52
CA ILE A 330 5.04 7.43 -19.26
C ILE A 330 5.16 8.24 -20.56
N GLY A 331 6.37 8.24 -21.14
CA GLY A 331 6.65 8.80 -22.46
C GLY A 331 6.87 10.32 -22.48
N GLY A 332 6.93 10.98 -21.34
CA GLY A 332 7.22 12.41 -21.27
C GLY A 332 8.70 12.74 -21.11
N LYS A 333 8.97 14.03 -20.82
CA LYS A 333 10.34 14.54 -20.57
C LYS A 333 10.38 15.38 -19.27
N ALA A 334 9.28 15.50 -18.57
CA ALA A 334 9.20 16.36 -17.39
C ALA A 334 10.00 15.76 -16.23
N LYS A 335 10.58 16.64 -15.43
CA LYS A 335 11.16 16.31 -14.14
C LYS A 335 10.05 16.06 -13.10
N THR A 336 10.36 15.36 -12.02
CA THR A 336 9.48 15.16 -10.88
C THR A 336 8.93 16.48 -10.35
N THR A 337 9.79 17.52 -10.26
CA THR A 337 9.39 18.86 -9.79
C THR A 337 8.43 19.56 -10.74
N GLU A 338 8.61 19.41 -12.04
CA GLU A 338 7.74 20.01 -13.06
C GLU A 338 6.36 19.35 -13.07
N MET A 339 6.31 18.02 -13.00
CA MET A 339 5.05 17.27 -12.88
C MET A 339 4.33 17.60 -11.57
N THR A 340 5.06 17.72 -10.45
CA THR A 340 4.52 18.15 -9.16
C THR A 340 3.91 19.54 -9.25
N ALA A 341 4.62 20.50 -9.89
CA ALA A 341 4.11 21.85 -10.09
C ALA A 341 2.85 21.88 -11.00
N ALA A 342 2.78 20.98 -12.00
CA ALA A 342 1.59 20.83 -12.84
C ALA A 342 0.39 20.32 -12.04
N VAL A 343 0.57 19.35 -11.14
CA VAL A 343 -0.48 18.88 -10.23
C VAL A 343 -0.93 20.00 -9.28
N ILE A 344 -0.01 20.79 -8.73
CA ILE A 344 -0.33 21.92 -7.85
C ILE A 344 -1.15 22.98 -8.60
N ARG A 345 -0.80 23.30 -9.85
CA ARG A 345 -1.62 24.23 -10.68
C ARG A 345 -3.02 23.68 -10.94
N ALA A 346 -3.17 22.38 -11.12
CA ALA A 346 -4.46 21.73 -11.37
C ALA A 346 -5.36 21.59 -10.11
N LEU A 347 -4.85 21.90 -8.91
CA LEU A 347 -5.65 22.03 -7.67
C LEU A 347 -6.52 23.27 -7.63
N ARG A 348 -6.14 24.30 -8.37
CA ARG A 348 -6.86 25.58 -8.48
C ARG A 348 -8.02 25.44 -9.44
#